data_7943387dc4b96cfa4a8cb9c43cefa9c9
#
_entry.id   7943387dc4b96cfa4a8cb9c43cefa9c9
#
_cell.length_a   1.000
_cell.length_b   1.000
_cell.length_c   1.000
_cell.angle_alpha   90.00
_cell.angle_beta   90.00
_cell.angle_gamma   90.00
#
_symmetry.space_group_name_H-M   'P 1'
#
loop_
_entity.id
_entity.type
_entity.pdbx_description
1 polymer ?
#
loop_
_entity_poly.entity_id
_entity_poly.type
_entity_poly.pdbx_seq_one_letter_code
_entity_poly.pdbx_strand_id
1 'polypeptide(L)'
;MIFQDNVIKEYLKNVYFISGTPCGGKTTISRELAKRHNLLVYDIDEQFAAHQKISSPVFQPSMNQIFKDADAFFGRTEEEYEKWLADNTREQLDFVLLDLIRLSQNQIVLCDCHLTVEEAEKITEASRVIFLIKEPSNLVEEYCSRPDHQGFCDFINSASDTKKAKAVCNATLKSLNEKRYRDIKDSGYFWIERTPESTVEATAGKVWEHFGVAKNEFSMDALEIKKVDKGTELADKLIAFVENFSWEAVKEHTLGILRGWEFTDWETPFAAIVNGKIVGMVSVMKTDYYPLPEIYPWVSGVFVAEDCRGYRVSEKLIDFANRYAKENGFEKTYIPSEHAGLYEKYGYRYLKDIVNYGNGKDRLYVKELK
;
A
#
# COMPACT_ATOMS: atom_id res chain seq x y z
N MET A 1 -12.75 -4.64 24.36
CA MET A 1 -13.24 -3.33 23.81
C MET A 1 -13.68 -3.63 22.40
N ILE A 2 -14.89 -3.30 22.01
CA ILE A 2 -15.38 -3.50 20.64
C ILE A 2 -15.42 -2.14 19.99
N PHE A 3 -14.72 -1.95 18.89
CA PHE A 3 -14.82 -0.73 18.09
C PHE A 3 -16.16 -0.70 17.35
N GLN A 4 -16.72 0.49 17.20
CA GLN A 4 -17.91 0.67 16.36
C GLN A 4 -17.49 0.60 14.88
N ASP A 5 -18.36 0.05 14.03
CA ASP A 5 -18.07 -0.19 12.62
C ASP A 5 -17.62 1.09 11.88
N ASN A 6 -18.28 2.23 12.17
CA ASN A 6 -17.91 3.51 11.55
C ASN A 6 -16.49 3.96 11.88
N VAL A 7 -15.97 3.60 13.06
CA VAL A 7 -14.58 3.92 13.45
C VAL A 7 -13.61 3.09 12.62
N ILE A 8 -13.83 1.78 12.52
CA ILE A 8 -12.98 0.90 11.71
C ILE A 8 -12.99 1.33 10.24
N LYS A 9 -14.17 1.62 9.68
CA LYS A 9 -14.32 2.09 8.29
C LYS A 9 -13.54 3.37 8.01
N GLU A 10 -13.53 4.32 8.95
CA GLU A 10 -12.75 5.56 8.81
C GLU A 10 -11.25 5.29 8.81
N TYR A 11 -10.75 4.44 9.71
CA TYR A 11 -9.33 4.08 9.74
C TYR A 11 -8.87 3.26 8.54
N LEU A 12 -9.78 2.53 7.89
CA LEU A 12 -9.52 1.72 6.69
C LEU A 12 -9.94 2.40 5.39
N LYS A 13 -10.23 3.69 5.40
CA LYS A 13 -10.71 4.42 4.20
C LYS A 13 -9.75 4.40 3.00
N ASN A 14 -8.47 4.14 3.22
CA ASN A 14 -7.47 3.99 2.18
C ASN A 14 -7.18 2.52 1.83
N VAL A 15 -7.99 1.57 2.33
CA VAL A 15 -7.85 0.15 2.02
C VAL A 15 -8.94 -0.28 1.04
N TYR A 16 -8.54 -0.98 -0.01
CA TYR A 16 -9.41 -1.61 -0.98
C TYR A 16 -9.25 -3.12 -0.89
N PHE A 17 -10.36 -3.83 -0.75
CA PHE A 17 -10.38 -5.26 -0.47
C PHE A 17 -10.74 -6.05 -1.71
N ILE A 18 -9.91 -7.02 -2.06
CA ILE A 18 -10.23 -8.05 -3.06
C ILE A 18 -10.42 -9.35 -2.30
N SER A 19 -11.67 -9.77 -2.16
CA SER A 19 -12.06 -11.00 -1.51
C SER A 19 -12.76 -11.94 -2.50
N GLY A 20 -13.36 -13.02 -2.03
CA GLY A 20 -14.12 -13.95 -2.85
C GLY A 20 -13.80 -15.42 -2.58
N THR A 21 -14.09 -16.25 -3.57
CA THR A 21 -13.87 -17.70 -3.47
C THR A 21 -12.43 -18.09 -3.79
N PRO A 22 -11.96 -19.26 -3.34
CA PRO A 22 -10.73 -19.86 -3.84
C PRO A 22 -10.71 -19.92 -5.37
N CYS A 23 -9.54 -19.80 -5.95
CA CYS A 23 -9.34 -19.79 -7.41
C CYS A 23 -10.12 -18.73 -8.21
N GLY A 24 -10.77 -17.76 -7.54
CA GLY A 24 -11.44 -16.61 -8.18
C GLY A 24 -10.50 -15.62 -8.86
N GLY A 25 -9.19 -15.74 -8.63
CA GLY A 25 -8.16 -14.90 -9.26
C GLY A 25 -7.72 -13.68 -8.42
N LYS A 26 -8.05 -13.64 -7.15
CA LYS A 26 -7.73 -12.52 -6.22
C LYS A 26 -6.28 -12.08 -6.32
N THR A 27 -5.34 -12.96 -6.03
CA THR A 27 -3.90 -12.67 -6.01
C THR A 27 -3.37 -12.20 -7.37
N THR A 28 -3.86 -12.81 -8.46
CA THR A 28 -3.49 -12.39 -9.81
C THR A 28 -3.94 -10.97 -10.10
N ILE A 29 -5.18 -10.63 -9.76
CA ILE A 29 -5.76 -9.30 -9.99
C ILE A 29 -5.14 -8.26 -9.05
N SER A 30 -4.92 -8.60 -7.78
CA SER A 30 -4.25 -7.72 -6.82
C SER A 30 -2.84 -7.31 -7.29
N ARG A 31 -2.05 -8.29 -7.75
CA ARG A 31 -0.70 -8.04 -8.27
C ARG A 31 -0.70 -7.25 -9.58
N GLU A 32 -1.67 -7.52 -10.47
CA GLU A 32 -1.81 -6.76 -11.72
C GLU A 32 -2.18 -5.29 -11.45
N LEU A 33 -3.15 -5.03 -10.57
CA LEU A 33 -3.52 -3.67 -10.18
C LEU A 33 -2.38 -2.94 -9.48
N ALA A 34 -1.68 -3.62 -8.57
CA ALA A 34 -0.52 -3.06 -7.90
C ALA A 34 0.56 -2.62 -8.88
N LYS A 35 0.85 -3.45 -9.88
CA LYS A 35 1.81 -3.14 -10.93
C LYS A 35 1.38 -1.92 -11.78
N ARG A 36 0.09 -1.87 -12.18
CA ARG A 36 -0.45 -0.77 -13.01
C ARG A 36 -0.52 0.56 -12.29
N HIS A 37 -0.83 0.53 -11.01
CA HIS A 37 -1.13 1.73 -10.22
C HIS A 37 -0.13 1.99 -9.11
N ASN A 38 0.97 1.25 -9.06
CA ASN A 38 2.03 1.34 -8.04
C ASN A 38 1.47 1.30 -6.61
N LEU A 39 0.59 0.34 -6.32
CA LEU A 39 -0.05 0.18 -5.03
C LEU A 39 0.69 -0.82 -4.15
N LEU A 40 0.59 -0.64 -2.84
CA LEU A 40 1.00 -1.66 -1.88
C LEU A 40 -0.05 -2.79 -1.87
N VAL A 41 0.41 -4.02 -2.11
CA VAL A 41 -0.41 -5.22 -1.87
C VAL A 41 -0.14 -5.75 -0.48
N TYR A 42 -1.19 -6.06 0.24
CA TYR A 42 -1.18 -6.79 1.48
C TYR A 42 -1.92 -8.13 1.25
N ASP A 43 -1.15 -9.20 1.18
CA ASP A 43 -1.65 -10.57 1.02
C ASP A 43 -1.71 -11.23 2.41
N ILE A 44 -2.91 -11.59 2.87
CA ILE A 44 -3.08 -12.11 4.23
C ILE A 44 -2.43 -13.47 4.43
N ASP A 45 -2.31 -14.28 3.39
CA ASP A 45 -1.70 -15.60 3.46
C ASP A 45 -0.18 -15.48 3.69
N GLU A 46 0.46 -14.49 3.05
CA GLU A 46 1.89 -14.20 3.27
C GLU A 46 2.18 -13.72 4.70
N GLN A 47 1.20 -13.12 5.40
CA GLN A 47 1.37 -12.60 6.75
C GLN A 47 1.08 -13.64 7.84
N PHE A 48 0.45 -14.77 7.51
CA PHE A 48 -0.01 -15.76 8.50
C PHE A 48 1.09 -16.20 9.48
N ALA A 49 2.25 -16.56 8.97
CA ALA A 49 3.37 -17.02 9.80
C ALA A 49 3.92 -15.94 10.77
N ALA A 50 3.85 -14.66 10.36
CA ALA A 50 4.24 -13.54 11.22
C ALA A 50 3.19 -13.31 12.33
N HIS A 51 1.91 -13.35 11.99
CA HIS A 51 0.82 -13.23 12.95
C HIS A 51 0.81 -14.38 13.96
N GLN A 52 1.03 -15.62 13.50
CA GLN A 52 1.09 -16.79 14.37
C GLN A 52 2.18 -16.65 15.43
N LYS A 53 3.35 -16.07 15.11
CA LYS A 53 4.45 -15.88 16.07
C LYS A 53 4.11 -14.95 17.24
N ILE A 54 3.19 -14.01 17.03
CA ILE A 54 2.77 -13.05 18.05
C ILE A 54 1.38 -13.37 18.63
N SER A 55 0.72 -14.41 18.11
CA SER A 55 -0.57 -14.88 18.60
C SER A 55 -0.42 -15.67 19.91
N SER A 56 -1.53 -15.87 20.58
CA SER A 56 -1.60 -16.61 21.86
C SER A 56 -2.50 -17.83 21.73
N PRO A 57 -2.07 -19.04 22.16
CA PRO A 57 -2.94 -20.22 22.16
C PRO A 57 -4.23 -20.06 22.98
N VAL A 58 -4.26 -19.09 23.90
CA VAL A 58 -5.45 -18.79 24.71
C VAL A 58 -6.47 -17.95 23.95
N PHE A 59 -6.00 -16.99 23.15
CA PHE A 59 -6.87 -16.05 22.43
C PHE A 59 -7.06 -16.41 20.95
N GLN A 60 -6.06 -17.08 20.35
CA GLN A 60 -6.08 -17.55 18.96
C GLN A 60 -5.76 -19.06 18.93
N PRO A 61 -6.67 -19.92 19.51
CA PRO A 61 -6.40 -21.35 19.61
C PRO A 61 -6.30 -22.05 18.24
N SER A 62 -7.08 -21.63 17.25
CA SER A 62 -7.08 -22.25 15.93
C SER A 62 -5.80 -21.93 15.14
N MET A 63 -5.27 -20.71 15.23
CA MET A 63 -3.98 -20.33 14.64
C MET A 63 -2.81 -21.08 15.29
N ASN A 64 -2.95 -21.50 16.54
CA ASN A 64 -1.91 -22.19 17.33
C ASN A 64 -2.12 -23.71 17.40
N GLN A 65 -3.13 -24.24 16.74
CA GLN A 65 -3.39 -25.67 16.74
C GLN A 65 -2.32 -26.38 15.90
N ILE A 66 -1.58 -27.28 16.55
CA ILE A 66 -0.54 -28.10 15.91
C ILE A 66 -1.11 -29.49 15.64
N PHE A 67 -1.01 -29.91 14.41
CA PHE A 67 -1.33 -31.29 14.02
C PHE A 67 -0.04 -32.09 13.92
N LYS A 68 -0.06 -33.30 14.45
CA LYS A 68 1.12 -34.18 14.51
C LYS A 68 1.64 -34.52 13.12
N ASP A 69 0.71 -34.82 12.21
CA ASP A 69 0.98 -35.26 10.83
C ASP A 69 -0.27 -35.03 9.96
N ALA A 70 -0.17 -35.37 8.69
CA ALA A 70 -1.26 -35.25 7.74
C ALA A 70 -2.47 -36.16 8.09
N ASP A 71 -2.22 -37.33 8.69
CA ASP A 71 -3.30 -38.22 9.10
C ASP A 71 -4.14 -37.60 10.22
N ALA A 72 -3.49 -36.95 11.19
CA ALA A 72 -4.19 -36.20 12.24
C ALA A 72 -4.93 -34.98 11.66
N PHE A 73 -4.37 -34.34 10.67
CA PHE A 73 -5.00 -33.17 10.02
C PHE A 73 -6.22 -33.56 9.19
N PHE A 74 -6.12 -34.56 8.33
CA PHE A 74 -7.22 -35.01 7.45
C PHE A 74 -8.11 -36.10 8.09
N GLY A 75 -7.81 -36.52 9.32
CA GLY A 75 -8.64 -37.44 10.10
C GLY A 75 -9.84 -36.80 10.76
N ARG A 76 -9.95 -35.48 10.74
CA ARG A 76 -11.09 -34.71 11.25
C ARG A 76 -12.35 -34.95 10.42
N THR A 77 -13.51 -34.68 11.01
CA THR A 77 -14.76 -34.60 10.25
C THR A 77 -14.75 -33.34 9.36
N GLU A 78 -15.60 -33.32 8.34
CA GLU A 78 -15.79 -32.13 7.51
C GLU A 78 -16.17 -30.90 8.36
N GLU A 79 -17.09 -31.05 9.32
CA GLU A 79 -17.53 -29.99 10.21
C GLU A 79 -16.40 -29.45 11.10
N GLU A 80 -15.55 -30.33 11.65
CA GLU A 80 -14.39 -29.91 12.46
C GLU A 80 -13.35 -29.17 11.60
N TYR A 81 -13.18 -29.59 10.38
CA TYR A 81 -12.25 -28.93 9.47
C TYR A 81 -12.78 -27.58 8.98
N GLU A 82 -14.05 -27.49 8.61
CA GLU A 82 -14.72 -26.22 8.24
C GLU A 82 -14.64 -25.22 9.38
N LYS A 83 -14.99 -25.66 10.59
CA LYS A 83 -14.93 -24.82 11.78
C LYS A 83 -13.52 -24.30 12.03
N TRP A 84 -12.52 -25.17 11.94
CA TRP A 84 -11.13 -24.76 12.13
C TRP A 84 -10.67 -23.72 11.08
N LEU A 85 -11.02 -23.87 9.81
CA LEU A 85 -10.71 -22.91 8.76
C LEU A 85 -11.37 -21.56 9.04
N ALA A 86 -12.64 -21.56 9.41
CA ALA A 86 -13.38 -20.34 9.72
C ALA A 86 -12.81 -19.63 10.96
N ASP A 87 -12.56 -20.37 12.04
CA ASP A 87 -11.99 -19.82 13.28
C ASP A 87 -10.57 -19.28 13.04
N ASN A 88 -9.74 -19.99 12.27
CA ASN A 88 -8.39 -19.57 11.94
C ASN A 88 -8.35 -18.23 11.18
N THR A 89 -9.19 -18.10 10.15
CA THR A 89 -9.31 -16.85 9.39
C THR A 89 -9.80 -15.70 10.26
N ARG A 90 -10.79 -15.96 11.11
CA ARG A 90 -11.35 -14.96 12.02
C ARG A 90 -10.33 -14.50 13.08
N GLU A 91 -9.57 -15.45 13.66
CA GLU A 91 -8.53 -15.14 14.65
C GLU A 91 -7.40 -14.29 14.03
N GLN A 92 -7.07 -14.52 12.75
CA GLN A 92 -6.09 -13.73 12.04
C GLN A 92 -6.57 -12.31 11.73
N LEU A 93 -7.88 -12.11 11.57
CA LEU A 93 -8.44 -10.83 11.11
C LEU A 93 -8.06 -9.65 12.01
N ASP A 94 -7.99 -9.84 13.32
CA ASP A 94 -7.60 -8.76 14.25
C ASP A 94 -6.19 -8.24 13.96
N PHE A 95 -5.24 -9.13 13.65
CA PHE A 95 -3.88 -8.74 13.27
C PHE A 95 -3.86 -8.03 11.92
N VAL A 96 -4.63 -8.55 10.97
CA VAL A 96 -4.77 -7.96 9.63
C VAL A 96 -5.29 -6.52 9.72
N LEU A 97 -6.33 -6.28 10.52
CA LEU A 97 -6.89 -4.94 10.71
C LEU A 97 -5.86 -3.96 11.28
N LEU A 98 -5.08 -4.36 12.27
CA LEU A 98 -4.03 -3.53 12.86
C LEU A 98 -2.91 -3.21 11.85
N ASP A 99 -2.50 -4.19 11.07
CA ASP A 99 -1.51 -3.98 10.01
C ASP A 99 -2.04 -3.04 8.92
N LEU A 100 -3.27 -3.24 8.47
CA LEU A 100 -3.90 -2.38 7.46
C LEU A 100 -4.06 -0.94 7.94
N ILE A 101 -4.48 -0.71 9.18
CA ILE A 101 -4.54 0.62 9.78
C ILE A 101 -3.17 1.29 9.74
N ARG A 102 -2.11 0.59 10.13
CA ARG A 102 -0.75 1.11 10.13
C ARG A 102 -0.25 1.43 8.72
N LEU A 103 -0.48 0.53 7.77
CA LEU A 103 0.04 0.63 6.40
C LEU A 103 -0.71 1.66 5.56
N SER A 104 -2.02 1.86 5.82
CA SER A 104 -2.87 2.72 5.01
C SER A 104 -2.92 4.18 5.47
N GLN A 105 -2.15 4.57 6.48
CA GLN A 105 -2.14 5.95 7.00
C GLN A 105 -1.79 6.98 5.93
N ASN A 106 -0.82 6.67 5.07
CA ASN A 106 -0.29 7.62 4.09
C ASN A 106 -0.25 7.06 2.65
N GLN A 107 -0.95 5.96 2.38
CA GLN A 107 -0.97 5.34 1.05
C GLN A 107 -2.20 4.45 0.87
N ILE A 108 -2.56 4.21 -0.37
CA ILE A 108 -3.57 3.22 -0.71
C ILE A 108 -2.98 1.81 -0.55
N VAL A 109 -3.72 0.94 0.11
CA VAL A 109 -3.38 -0.47 0.30
C VAL A 109 -4.43 -1.33 -0.40
N LEU A 110 -3.99 -2.25 -1.22
CA LEU A 110 -4.83 -3.27 -1.85
C LEU A 110 -4.69 -4.56 -1.05
N CYS A 111 -5.76 -4.96 -0.36
CA CYS A 111 -5.77 -6.14 0.49
C CYS A 111 -6.33 -7.35 -0.26
N ASP A 112 -5.49 -8.36 -0.52
CA ASP A 112 -5.91 -9.69 -0.95
C ASP A 112 -6.29 -10.51 0.29
N CYS A 113 -7.57 -10.88 0.40
CA CYS A 113 -8.12 -11.41 1.65
C CYS A 113 -9.22 -12.46 1.44
N HIS A 114 -9.71 -12.96 2.57
CA HIS A 114 -10.78 -13.97 2.64
C HIS A 114 -12.02 -13.48 3.39
N LEU A 115 -12.29 -12.18 3.37
CA LEU A 115 -13.46 -11.61 4.06
C LEU A 115 -14.76 -12.29 3.60
N THR A 116 -15.60 -12.59 4.56
CA THR A 116 -17.01 -12.89 4.32
C THR A 116 -17.77 -11.60 4.02
N VAL A 117 -19.00 -11.74 3.51
CA VAL A 117 -19.90 -10.59 3.29
C VAL A 117 -20.17 -9.86 4.63
N GLU A 118 -20.43 -10.60 5.70
CA GLU A 118 -20.71 -10.03 7.02
C GLU A 118 -19.50 -9.28 7.62
N GLU A 119 -18.28 -9.80 7.42
CA GLU A 119 -17.05 -9.11 7.85
C GLU A 119 -16.82 -7.85 7.05
N ALA A 120 -17.01 -7.91 5.72
CA ALA A 120 -16.86 -6.75 4.84
C ALA A 120 -17.83 -5.61 5.22
N GLU A 121 -19.08 -5.95 5.56
CA GLU A 121 -20.09 -4.98 6.00
C GLU A 121 -19.64 -4.18 7.23
N LYS A 122 -18.92 -4.81 8.15
CA LYS A 122 -18.44 -4.19 9.39
C LYS A 122 -17.23 -3.30 9.21
N ILE A 123 -16.32 -3.65 8.27
CA ILE A 123 -14.99 -3.03 8.21
C ILE A 123 -14.77 -2.09 7.02
N THR A 124 -15.64 -2.12 6.01
CA THR A 124 -15.45 -1.30 4.81
C THR A 124 -16.78 -0.89 4.18
N GLU A 125 -16.71 0.05 3.25
CA GLU A 125 -17.84 0.45 2.41
C GLU A 125 -17.94 -0.43 1.16
N ALA A 126 -19.15 -0.63 0.63
CA ALA A 126 -19.38 -1.48 -0.54
C ALA A 126 -18.55 -1.08 -1.77
N SER A 127 -18.25 0.21 -1.92
CA SER A 127 -17.40 0.71 -3.01
C SER A 127 -15.92 0.36 -2.88
N ARG A 128 -15.49 -0.14 -1.72
CA ARG A 128 -14.09 -0.48 -1.43
C ARG A 128 -13.84 -1.96 -1.29
N VAL A 129 -14.82 -2.78 -1.58
CA VAL A 129 -14.68 -4.24 -1.59
C VAL A 129 -15.26 -4.82 -2.86
N ILE A 130 -14.56 -5.80 -3.41
CA ILE A 130 -15.04 -6.60 -4.53
C ILE A 130 -14.82 -8.08 -4.23
N PHE A 131 -15.76 -8.89 -4.69
CA PHE A 131 -15.66 -10.33 -4.59
C PHE A 131 -15.37 -10.96 -5.95
N LEU A 132 -14.20 -11.59 -6.08
CA LEU A 132 -13.86 -12.41 -7.24
C LEU A 132 -14.25 -13.85 -6.95
N ILE A 133 -15.19 -14.34 -7.69
CA ILE A 133 -15.77 -15.67 -7.45
C ILE A 133 -15.51 -16.61 -8.63
N LYS A 134 -15.48 -17.89 -8.33
CA LYS A 134 -15.47 -18.96 -9.31
C LYS A 134 -16.48 -20.01 -8.86
N GLU A 135 -17.16 -20.62 -9.82
CA GLU A 135 -18.06 -21.73 -9.54
C GLU A 135 -17.30 -22.84 -8.79
N PRO A 136 -17.90 -23.41 -7.72
CA PRO A 136 -17.27 -24.47 -6.94
C PRO A 136 -16.87 -25.67 -7.81
N SER A 137 -15.61 -26.06 -7.74
CA SER A 137 -15.02 -27.15 -8.52
C SER A 137 -14.13 -28.03 -7.66
N ASN A 138 -13.39 -28.97 -8.26
CA ASN A 138 -12.41 -29.80 -7.57
C ASN A 138 -11.17 -28.96 -7.19
N LEU A 139 -11.21 -28.34 -6.02
CA LEU A 139 -10.20 -27.36 -5.58
C LEU A 139 -8.83 -28.00 -5.34
N VAL A 140 -8.75 -29.26 -4.89
CA VAL A 140 -7.45 -29.92 -4.63
C VAL A 140 -6.68 -30.10 -5.93
N GLU A 141 -7.34 -30.49 -7.03
CA GLU A 141 -6.69 -30.60 -8.32
C GLU A 141 -6.22 -29.23 -8.85
N GLU A 142 -7.05 -28.21 -8.69
CA GLU A 142 -6.67 -26.84 -9.06
C GLU A 142 -5.47 -26.34 -8.27
N TYR A 143 -5.47 -26.53 -6.96
CA TYR A 143 -4.34 -26.14 -6.11
C TYR A 143 -3.07 -26.89 -6.48
N CYS A 144 -3.16 -28.20 -6.69
CA CYS A 144 -2.00 -29.01 -7.04
C CYS A 144 -1.46 -28.76 -8.47
N SER A 145 -2.23 -28.09 -9.30
CA SER A 145 -1.74 -27.62 -10.61
C SER A 145 -0.89 -26.34 -10.54
N ARG A 146 -0.87 -25.67 -9.37
CA ARG A 146 -0.22 -24.36 -9.18
C ARG A 146 1.09 -24.51 -8.40
N PRO A 147 2.20 -23.91 -8.87
CA PRO A 147 3.49 -23.99 -8.18
C PRO A 147 3.48 -23.40 -6.75
N ASP A 148 2.66 -22.36 -6.52
CA ASP A 148 2.54 -21.68 -5.23
C ASP A 148 1.81 -22.50 -4.15
N HIS A 149 1.15 -23.61 -4.52
CA HIS A 149 0.46 -24.52 -3.60
C HIS A 149 1.14 -25.89 -3.45
N GLN A 150 2.34 -26.07 -3.97
CA GLN A 150 3.04 -27.36 -3.94
C GLN A 150 3.20 -27.89 -2.51
N GLY A 151 3.55 -27.04 -1.55
CA GLY A 151 3.71 -27.46 -0.13
C GLY A 151 2.43 -28.03 0.48
N PHE A 152 1.27 -27.49 0.15
CA PHE A 152 -0.02 -28.03 0.58
C PHE A 152 -0.30 -29.41 -0.07
N CYS A 153 0.03 -29.56 -1.34
CA CYS A 153 -0.14 -30.81 -2.05
C CYS A 153 0.81 -31.90 -1.56
N ASP A 154 2.05 -31.54 -1.22
CA ASP A 154 3.02 -32.45 -0.61
C ASP A 154 2.54 -32.90 0.77
N PHE A 155 1.92 -31.99 1.54
CA PHE A 155 1.34 -32.32 2.83
C PHE A 155 0.15 -33.30 2.68
N ILE A 156 -0.77 -33.09 1.74
CA ILE A 156 -1.84 -34.05 1.44
C ILE A 156 -1.27 -35.42 1.03
N ASN A 157 -0.24 -35.42 0.20
CA ASN A 157 0.39 -36.63 -0.29
C ASN A 157 1.20 -37.40 0.79
N SER A 158 1.54 -36.76 1.91
CA SER A 158 2.22 -37.36 3.04
C SER A 158 1.28 -38.16 3.96
N ALA A 159 -0.05 -38.06 3.77
CA ALA A 159 -1.02 -38.86 4.52
C ALA A 159 -0.90 -40.37 4.16
N SER A 160 -1.09 -41.23 5.14
CA SER A 160 -1.04 -42.70 4.96
C SER A 160 -2.12 -43.20 3.98
N ASP A 161 -3.30 -42.56 3.94
CA ASP A 161 -4.33 -42.71 2.95
C ASP A 161 -4.57 -41.40 2.19
N THR A 162 -3.72 -41.17 1.19
CA THR A 162 -3.80 -39.96 0.34
C THR A 162 -5.14 -39.80 -0.36
N LYS A 163 -5.81 -40.89 -0.71
CA LYS A 163 -7.12 -40.88 -1.38
C LYS A 163 -8.18 -40.34 -0.42
N LYS A 164 -8.18 -40.80 0.83
CA LYS A 164 -9.07 -40.32 1.87
C LYS A 164 -8.77 -38.86 2.23
N ALA A 165 -7.50 -38.50 2.38
CA ALA A 165 -7.09 -37.11 2.66
C ALA A 165 -7.58 -36.14 1.57
N LYS A 166 -7.41 -36.49 0.29
CA LYS A 166 -7.93 -35.70 -0.84
C LYS A 166 -9.46 -35.62 -0.82
N ALA A 167 -10.16 -36.68 -0.49
CA ALA A 167 -11.62 -36.71 -0.45
C ALA A 167 -12.15 -35.78 0.65
N VAL A 168 -11.61 -35.86 1.88
CA VAL A 168 -11.99 -35.01 3.00
C VAL A 168 -11.69 -33.54 2.66
N CYS A 169 -10.50 -33.24 2.16
CA CYS A 169 -10.11 -31.88 1.79
C CYS A 169 -11.06 -31.29 0.74
N ASN A 170 -11.35 -32.05 -0.34
CA ASN A 170 -12.26 -31.60 -1.37
C ASN A 170 -13.69 -31.38 -0.87
N ALA A 171 -14.22 -32.30 -0.06
CA ALA A 171 -15.58 -32.17 0.51
C ALA A 171 -15.70 -30.89 1.36
N THR A 172 -14.76 -30.69 2.27
CA THR A 172 -14.73 -29.52 3.15
C THR A 172 -14.60 -28.20 2.36
N LEU A 173 -13.61 -28.13 1.46
CA LEU A 173 -13.38 -26.91 0.67
C LEU A 173 -14.54 -26.63 -0.29
N LYS A 174 -15.18 -27.67 -0.83
CA LYS A 174 -16.34 -27.54 -1.70
C LYS A 174 -17.53 -26.96 -0.94
N SER A 175 -17.85 -27.53 0.22
CA SER A 175 -18.96 -27.09 1.09
C SER A 175 -18.80 -25.60 1.47
N LEU A 176 -17.64 -25.22 1.99
CA LEU A 176 -17.32 -23.82 2.33
C LEU A 176 -17.43 -22.91 1.10
N ASN A 177 -16.95 -23.36 -0.04
CA ASN A 177 -16.95 -22.57 -1.26
C ASN A 177 -18.36 -22.38 -1.84
N GLU A 178 -19.20 -23.42 -1.80
CA GLU A 178 -20.60 -23.34 -2.20
C GLU A 178 -21.39 -22.35 -1.35
N LYS A 179 -21.17 -22.40 -0.04
CA LYS A 179 -21.79 -21.43 0.88
C LYS A 179 -21.35 -20.02 0.56
N ARG A 180 -20.03 -19.77 0.50
CA ARG A 180 -19.46 -18.44 0.21
C ARG A 180 -19.90 -17.90 -1.16
N TYR A 181 -19.95 -18.76 -2.17
CA TYR A 181 -20.39 -18.40 -3.52
C TYR A 181 -21.84 -17.92 -3.52
N ARG A 182 -22.75 -18.61 -2.82
CA ARG A 182 -24.16 -18.19 -2.65
C ARG A 182 -24.28 -16.90 -1.86
N ASP A 183 -23.64 -16.83 -0.70
CA ASP A 183 -23.68 -15.65 0.17
C ASP A 183 -23.24 -14.39 -0.58
N ILE A 184 -22.20 -14.50 -1.41
CA ILE A 184 -21.71 -13.37 -2.23
C ILE A 184 -22.73 -13.01 -3.30
N LYS A 185 -23.27 -13.96 -4.04
CA LYS A 185 -24.26 -13.69 -5.11
C LYS A 185 -25.54 -13.05 -4.57
N ASP A 186 -25.94 -13.40 -3.37
CA ASP A 186 -27.16 -12.91 -2.72
C ASP A 186 -26.95 -11.61 -1.93
N SER A 187 -25.69 -11.15 -1.77
CA SER A 187 -25.34 -10.06 -0.85
C SER A 187 -25.62 -8.64 -1.36
N GLY A 188 -25.83 -8.44 -2.64
CA GLY A 188 -25.88 -7.10 -3.23
C GLY A 188 -24.53 -6.38 -3.38
N TYR A 189 -23.43 -6.96 -2.93
CA TYR A 189 -22.09 -6.44 -3.21
C TYR A 189 -21.69 -6.67 -4.66
N PHE A 190 -20.73 -5.90 -5.16
CA PHE A 190 -20.22 -6.09 -6.50
C PHE A 190 -19.29 -7.31 -6.54
N TRP A 191 -19.55 -8.20 -7.48
CA TRP A 191 -18.76 -9.40 -7.70
C TRP A 191 -18.49 -9.65 -9.18
N ILE A 192 -17.41 -10.34 -9.48
CA ILE A 192 -17.04 -10.80 -10.83
C ILE A 192 -16.80 -12.29 -10.77
N GLU A 193 -17.49 -13.03 -11.62
CA GLU A 193 -17.27 -14.46 -11.77
C GLU A 193 -16.18 -14.73 -12.81
N ARG A 194 -15.21 -15.54 -12.40
CA ARG A 194 -14.17 -16.01 -13.31
C ARG A 194 -14.71 -17.15 -14.16
N THR A 195 -14.69 -16.93 -15.46
CA THR A 195 -15.02 -17.92 -16.50
C THR A 195 -13.79 -18.25 -17.36
N PRO A 196 -13.83 -19.25 -18.22
CA PRO A 196 -12.72 -19.54 -19.16
C PRO A 196 -12.37 -18.36 -20.08
N GLU A 197 -13.32 -17.48 -20.37
CA GLU A 197 -13.14 -16.31 -21.23
C GLU A 197 -12.61 -15.09 -20.46
N SER A 198 -12.54 -15.17 -19.14
CA SER A 198 -12.07 -14.07 -18.32
C SER A 198 -10.59 -13.80 -18.55
N THR A 199 -10.23 -12.58 -18.94
CA THR A 199 -8.84 -12.14 -19.03
C THR A 199 -8.47 -11.33 -17.79
N VAL A 200 -7.19 -11.38 -17.43
CA VAL A 200 -6.64 -10.60 -16.31
C VAL A 200 -6.86 -9.11 -16.55
N GLU A 201 -6.61 -8.66 -17.77
CA GLU A 201 -6.73 -7.25 -18.15
C GLU A 201 -8.15 -6.71 -17.99
N ALA A 202 -9.15 -7.41 -18.56
CA ALA A 202 -10.55 -7.00 -18.48
C ALA A 202 -11.07 -7.03 -17.03
N THR A 203 -10.68 -8.07 -16.26
CA THR A 203 -11.08 -8.20 -14.86
C THR A 203 -10.48 -7.10 -14.01
N ALA A 204 -9.18 -6.84 -14.14
CA ALA A 204 -8.51 -5.74 -13.44
C ALA A 204 -9.13 -4.38 -13.77
N GLY A 205 -9.50 -4.14 -15.03
CA GLY A 205 -10.21 -2.92 -15.44
C GLY A 205 -11.54 -2.72 -14.71
N LYS A 206 -12.37 -3.76 -14.65
CA LYS A 206 -13.67 -3.73 -13.94
C LYS A 206 -13.50 -3.53 -12.42
N VAL A 207 -12.50 -4.18 -11.82
CA VAL A 207 -12.19 -4.00 -10.39
C VAL A 207 -11.79 -2.58 -10.10
N TRP A 208 -10.93 -2.00 -10.92
CA TRP A 208 -10.48 -0.60 -10.76
C TRP A 208 -11.62 0.40 -10.95
N GLU A 209 -12.48 0.16 -11.93
CA GLU A 209 -13.67 0.98 -12.16
C GLU A 209 -14.65 0.93 -10.98
N HIS A 210 -14.89 -0.27 -10.42
CA HIS A 210 -15.74 -0.44 -9.23
C HIS A 210 -15.20 0.30 -8.03
N PHE A 211 -13.91 0.22 -7.77
CA PHE A 211 -13.31 0.92 -6.64
C PHE A 211 -13.47 2.44 -6.73
N GLY A 212 -13.82 2.96 -7.91
CA GLY A 212 -14.03 4.41 -8.08
C GLY A 212 -12.83 5.20 -7.55
N VAL A 213 -11.69 4.52 -7.39
CA VAL A 213 -10.44 5.25 -7.19
C VAL A 213 -10.43 6.15 -8.40
N ALA A 214 -10.79 7.43 -8.18
CA ALA A 214 -10.73 8.42 -9.22
C ALA A 214 -9.48 8.06 -9.98
N LYS A 215 -9.57 7.87 -11.31
CA LYS A 215 -8.37 7.74 -12.09
C LYS A 215 -7.49 8.84 -11.55
N ASN A 216 -6.58 8.47 -10.63
CA ASN A 216 -5.49 9.35 -10.39
C ASN A 216 -4.95 9.44 -11.80
N GLU A 217 -5.30 10.52 -12.48
CA GLU A 217 -4.74 10.88 -13.78
C GLU A 217 -3.24 11.11 -13.61
N PHE A 218 -2.72 10.61 -12.47
CA PHE A 218 -1.32 10.59 -12.13
C PHE A 218 -0.63 9.52 -13.01
N SER A 219 -0.34 9.92 -14.22
CA SER A 219 0.60 9.21 -15.06
C SER A 219 1.99 9.82 -14.82
N MET A 220 2.96 8.99 -14.43
CA MET A 220 4.36 9.41 -14.40
C MET A 220 4.83 9.91 -15.76
N ASP A 221 4.21 9.44 -16.85
CA ASP A 221 4.49 9.92 -18.21
C ASP A 221 3.99 11.37 -18.43
N ALA A 222 3.01 11.81 -17.65
CA ALA A 222 2.50 13.18 -17.66
C ALA A 222 3.18 14.09 -16.61
N LEU A 223 4.15 13.58 -15.86
CA LEU A 223 4.85 14.35 -14.84
C LEU A 223 5.83 15.34 -15.49
N GLU A 224 5.55 16.62 -15.31
CA GLU A 224 6.46 17.70 -15.65
C GLU A 224 6.98 18.36 -14.37
N ILE A 225 8.27 18.71 -14.35
CA ILE A 225 8.84 19.53 -13.28
C ILE A 225 9.27 20.86 -13.88
N LYS A 226 8.73 21.94 -13.32
CA LYS A 226 8.97 23.30 -13.80
C LYS A 226 9.56 24.18 -12.71
N LYS A 227 10.50 25.00 -13.12
CA LYS A 227 10.94 26.16 -12.32
C LYS A 227 9.75 27.12 -12.17
N VAL A 228 9.58 27.66 -10.98
CA VAL A 228 8.55 28.64 -10.70
C VAL A 228 9.18 30.00 -10.63
N ASP A 229 8.66 30.96 -11.41
CA ASP A 229 9.16 32.34 -11.44
C ASP A 229 8.16 33.28 -10.79
N LYS A 230 8.68 34.36 -10.20
CA LYS A 230 7.89 35.38 -9.48
C LYS A 230 6.79 35.98 -10.36
N GLY A 231 5.59 36.09 -9.78
CA GLY A 231 4.45 36.78 -10.44
C GLY A 231 3.85 35.99 -11.60
N THR A 232 4.14 34.71 -11.71
CA THR A 232 3.50 33.83 -12.70
C THR A 232 2.27 33.14 -12.10
N GLU A 233 1.33 32.74 -12.96
CA GLU A 233 0.18 31.90 -12.55
C GLU A 233 0.64 30.63 -11.83
N LEU A 234 1.81 30.09 -12.21
CA LEU A 234 2.36 28.91 -11.56
C LEU A 234 2.80 29.20 -10.11
N ALA A 235 3.31 30.42 -9.84
CA ALA A 235 3.62 30.84 -8.47
C ALA A 235 2.37 30.93 -7.61
N ASP A 236 1.27 31.50 -8.13
CA ASP A 236 0.00 31.58 -7.42
C ASP A 236 -0.57 30.19 -7.12
N LYS A 237 -0.50 29.28 -8.10
CA LYS A 237 -0.89 27.87 -7.93
C LYS A 237 -0.02 27.15 -6.90
N LEU A 238 1.29 27.44 -6.85
CA LEU A 238 2.20 26.84 -5.89
C LEU A 238 1.89 27.34 -4.46
N ILE A 239 1.59 28.63 -4.27
CA ILE A 239 1.15 29.17 -2.99
C ILE A 239 -0.14 28.47 -2.53
N ALA A 240 -1.15 28.37 -3.41
CA ALA A 240 -2.40 27.68 -3.09
C ALA A 240 -2.19 26.20 -2.76
N PHE A 241 -1.23 25.54 -3.41
CA PHE A 241 -0.84 24.17 -3.11
C PHE A 241 -0.25 24.05 -1.71
N VAL A 242 0.65 24.96 -1.32
CA VAL A 242 1.28 24.98 0.03
C VAL A 242 0.26 25.32 1.13
N GLU A 243 -0.73 26.15 0.87
CA GLU A 243 -1.84 26.41 1.81
C GLU A 243 -2.59 25.15 2.24
N ASN A 244 -2.57 24.12 1.40
CA ASN A 244 -3.20 22.82 1.66
C ASN A 244 -2.22 21.73 2.13
N PHE A 245 -1.00 22.08 2.53
CA PHE A 245 -0.05 21.12 3.08
C PHE A 245 -0.56 20.48 4.37
N SER A 246 -0.39 19.18 4.49
CA SER A 246 -0.56 18.45 5.74
C SER A 246 0.65 18.61 6.69
N TRP A 247 1.73 19.22 6.22
CA TRP A 247 2.96 19.44 7.00
C TRP A 247 2.93 20.80 7.70
N GLU A 248 2.10 20.92 8.73
CA GLU A 248 1.82 22.18 9.44
C GLU A 248 3.09 22.87 9.97
N ALA A 249 4.07 22.11 10.46
CA ALA A 249 5.30 22.68 11.03
C ALA A 249 6.14 23.51 10.04
N VAL A 250 6.00 23.24 8.73
CA VAL A 250 6.80 23.88 7.67
C VAL A 250 5.96 24.83 6.81
N LYS A 251 4.67 24.67 6.84
CA LYS A 251 3.69 25.37 6.00
C LYS A 251 3.83 26.89 6.07
N GLU A 252 3.74 27.47 7.26
CA GLU A 252 3.78 28.93 7.43
C GLU A 252 5.13 29.52 7.00
N HIS A 253 6.23 28.84 7.30
CA HIS A 253 7.55 29.25 6.86
C HIS A 253 7.67 29.23 5.34
N THR A 254 7.22 28.16 4.69
CA THR A 254 7.25 28.03 3.23
C THR A 254 6.34 29.05 2.56
N LEU A 255 5.16 29.33 3.11
CA LEU A 255 4.26 30.39 2.63
C LEU A 255 4.89 31.76 2.75
N GLY A 256 5.59 32.05 3.86
CA GLY A 256 6.34 33.30 4.04
C GLY A 256 7.36 33.53 2.93
N ILE A 257 8.19 32.53 2.64
CA ILE A 257 9.19 32.57 1.57
C ILE A 257 8.55 32.79 0.19
N LEU A 258 7.50 32.03 -0.12
CA LEU A 258 6.83 32.11 -1.43
C LEU A 258 6.09 33.45 -1.63
N ARG A 259 5.36 33.93 -0.63
CA ARG A 259 4.61 35.19 -0.69
C ARG A 259 5.53 36.40 -0.70
N GLY A 260 6.60 36.39 0.13
CA GLY A 260 7.63 37.40 0.13
C GLY A 260 8.56 37.34 -1.07
N TRP A 261 8.54 36.20 -1.77
CA TRP A 261 9.50 35.87 -2.82
C TRP A 261 10.95 36.06 -2.38
N GLU A 262 11.29 35.40 -1.27
CA GLU A 262 12.60 35.50 -0.60
C GLU A 262 13.67 34.63 -1.28
N PHE A 263 13.65 34.56 -2.59
CA PHE A 263 14.64 33.87 -3.41
C PHE A 263 15.58 34.85 -4.05
N THR A 264 16.87 34.63 -3.93
CA THR A 264 17.92 35.48 -4.48
C THR A 264 18.86 34.66 -5.37
N ASP A 265 19.45 35.29 -6.37
CA ASP A 265 20.41 34.70 -7.28
C ASP A 265 19.88 33.39 -7.94
N TRP A 266 20.47 32.26 -7.57
CA TRP A 266 20.14 30.93 -8.05
C TRP A 266 19.07 30.21 -7.20
N GLU A 267 18.63 30.82 -6.12
CA GLU A 267 17.57 30.22 -5.29
C GLU A 267 16.25 30.18 -6.05
N THR A 268 15.54 29.05 -5.98
CA THR A 268 14.29 28.91 -6.73
C THR A 268 13.46 27.73 -6.26
N PRO A 269 12.13 27.85 -6.28
CA PRO A 269 11.23 26.72 -6.11
C PRO A 269 10.93 26.02 -7.44
N PHE A 270 10.62 24.74 -7.36
CA PHE A 270 10.16 23.91 -8.48
C PHE A 270 8.82 23.26 -8.10
N ALA A 271 7.95 23.12 -9.08
CA ALA A 271 6.68 22.42 -8.97
C ALA A 271 6.67 21.16 -9.85
N ALA A 272 6.27 20.06 -9.27
CA ALA A 272 5.89 18.86 -10.00
C ALA A 272 4.43 18.97 -10.42
N ILE A 273 4.14 18.79 -11.69
CA ILE A 273 2.82 19.04 -12.30
C ILE A 273 2.39 17.78 -13.04
N VAL A 274 1.17 17.34 -12.82
CA VAL A 274 0.52 16.28 -13.59
C VAL A 274 -0.83 16.78 -14.06
N ASN A 275 -1.08 16.73 -15.37
CA ASN A 275 -2.34 17.18 -15.97
C ASN A 275 -2.74 18.61 -15.53
N GLY A 276 -1.78 19.52 -15.40
CA GLY A 276 -1.97 20.90 -15.01
C GLY A 276 -2.18 21.15 -13.51
N LYS A 277 -2.19 20.10 -12.66
CA LYS A 277 -2.31 20.17 -11.21
C LYS A 277 -0.93 20.01 -10.57
N ILE A 278 -0.60 20.86 -9.60
CA ILE A 278 0.62 20.69 -8.80
C ILE A 278 0.43 19.50 -7.85
N VAL A 279 1.40 18.57 -7.85
CA VAL A 279 1.40 17.34 -7.07
C VAL A 279 2.60 17.25 -6.12
N GLY A 280 3.54 18.19 -6.22
CA GLY A 280 4.68 18.26 -5.31
C GLY A 280 5.54 19.48 -5.58
N MET A 281 6.43 19.77 -4.64
CA MET A 281 7.40 20.85 -4.76
C MET A 281 8.75 20.50 -4.14
N VAL A 282 9.76 21.25 -4.52
CA VAL A 282 11.09 21.30 -3.90
C VAL A 282 11.67 22.69 -4.15
N SER A 283 12.55 23.15 -3.29
CA SER A 283 13.31 24.39 -3.50
C SER A 283 14.81 24.13 -3.43
N VAL A 284 15.58 24.87 -4.21
CA VAL A 284 17.04 24.98 -4.06
C VAL A 284 17.32 26.30 -3.35
N MET A 285 17.95 26.23 -2.17
CA MET A 285 18.08 27.36 -1.24
C MET A 285 19.52 27.52 -0.77
N LYS A 286 19.90 28.78 -0.47
CA LYS A 286 21.19 29.11 0.17
C LYS A 286 21.19 28.82 1.65
N THR A 287 20.04 29.00 2.28
CA THR A 287 19.83 28.74 3.71
C THR A 287 18.63 27.84 3.91
N ASP A 288 18.60 27.14 5.04
CA ASP A 288 17.47 26.36 5.51
C ASP A 288 17.24 26.64 6.99
N TYR A 289 16.27 25.99 7.62
CA TYR A 289 15.92 26.19 9.03
C TYR A 289 16.99 25.69 10.03
N TYR A 290 18.28 25.85 9.65
CA TYR A 290 19.42 25.38 10.43
C TYR A 290 20.50 26.48 10.54
N PRO A 291 21.18 26.60 11.71
CA PRO A 291 22.26 27.57 11.91
C PRO A 291 23.58 27.13 11.27
N LEU A 292 23.56 26.83 9.95
CA LEU A 292 24.68 26.29 9.17
C LEU A 292 24.89 27.11 7.88
N PRO A 293 25.30 28.39 7.98
CA PRO A 293 25.37 29.27 6.82
C PRO A 293 26.45 28.85 5.78
N GLU A 294 27.40 28.02 6.20
CA GLU A 294 28.48 27.50 5.34
C GLU A 294 28.05 26.31 4.48
N ILE A 295 26.87 25.73 4.77
CA ILE A 295 26.33 24.57 4.05
C ILE A 295 25.30 25.06 3.05
N TYR A 296 25.56 24.87 1.76
CA TYR A 296 24.65 25.16 0.65
C TYR A 296 25.16 24.49 -0.65
N PRO A 297 24.31 24.34 -1.70
CA PRO A 297 22.88 24.62 -1.69
C PRO A 297 22.10 23.52 -0.98
N TRP A 298 21.01 23.93 -0.31
CA TRP A 298 20.03 23.02 0.28
C TRP A 298 19.00 22.61 -0.75
N VAL A 299 18.64 21.34 -0.79
CA VAL A 299 17.43 20.84 -1.42
C VAL A 299 16.37 20.79 -0.33
N SER A 300 15.54 21.81 -0.27
CA SER A 300 14.66 22.15 0.84
C SER A 300 13.18 21.98 0.47
N GLY A 301 12.33 21.77 1.46
CA GLY A 301 10.87 21.77 1.29
C GLY A 301 10.36 20.70 0.34
N VAL A 302 10.97 19.52 0.32
CA VAL A 302 10.51 18.39 -0.53
C VAL A 302 9.16 17.91 -0.02
N PHE A 303 8.10 18.23 -0.75
CA PHE A 303 6.74 17.82 -0.42
C PHE A 303 6.06 17.20 -1.63
N VAL A 304 5.31 16.12 -1.40
CA VAL A 304 4.46 15.47 -2.38
C VAL A 304 3.07 15.31 -1.80
N ALA A 305 2.05 15.70 -2.57
CA ALA A 305 0.65 15.53 -2.19
C ALA A 305 0.37 14.07 -1.79
N GLU A 306 -0.44 13.88 -0.77
CA GLU A 306 -0.63 12.57 -0.15
C GLU A 306 -1.15 11.53 -1.14
N ASP A 307 -2.09 11.93 -1.99
CA ASP A 307 -2.67 11.12 -3.06
C ASP A 307 -1.69 10.79 -4.21
N CYS A 308 -0.53 11.46 -4.23
CA CYS A 308 0.53 11.27 -5.23
C CYS A 308 1.81 10.64 -4.64
N ARG A 309 1.80 10.23 -3.37
CA ARG A 309 2.91 9.51 -2.74
C ARG A 309 3.02 8.07 -3.28
N GLY A 310 4.21 7.48 -3.15
CA GLY A 310 4.47 6.13 -3.68
C GLY A 310 4.87 6.08 -5.17
N TYR A 311 4.62 7.11 -5.94
CA TYR A 311 4.97 7.21 -7.37
C TYR A 311 6.40 7.75 -7.64
N ARG A 312 7.26 7.83 -6.62
CA ARG A 312 8.63 8.35 -6.72
C ARG A 312 8.74 9.81 -7.22
N VAL A 313 7.68 10.62 -7.00
CA VAL A 313 7.69 12.04 -7.37
C VAL A 313 8.79 12.81 -6.65
N SER A 314 9.00 12.53 -5.34
CA SER A 314 10.08 13.15 -4.56
C SER A 314 11.46 12.88 -5.14
N GLU A 315 11.72 11.67 -5.63
CA GLU A 315 12.99 11.34 -6.30
C GLU A 315 13.18 12.19 -7.55
N LYS A 316 12.15 12.32 -8.40
CA LYS A 316 12.21 13.14 -9.61
C LYS A 316 12.41 14.62 -9.32
N LEU A 317 11.73 15.15 -8.29
CA LEU A 317 11.92 16.52 -7.81
C LEU A 317 13.36 16.74 -7.35
N ILE A 318 13.90 15.85 -6.53
CA ILE A 318 15.26 15.92 -6.00
C ILE A 318 16.29 15.80 -7.15
N ASP A 319 16.09 14.89 -8.09
CA ASP A 319 16.99 14.76 -9.25
C ASP A 319 16.95 16.01 -10.12
N PHE A 320 15.79 16.64 -10.26
CA PHE A 320 15.68 17.90 -10.98
C PHE A 320 16.42 19.04 -10.25
N ALA A 321 16.22 19.16 -8.93
CA ALA A 321 16.92 20.15 -8.09
C ALA A 321 18.44 19.95 -8.14
N ASN A 322 18.91 18.70 -8.11
CA ASN A 322 20.33 18.36 -8.22
C ASN A 322 20.92 18.76 -9.57
N ARG A 323 20.22 18.51 -10.68
CA ARG A 323 20.66 18.96 -12.02
C ARG A 323 20.74 20.48 -12.09
N TYR A 324 19.71 21.16 -11.61
CA TYR A 324 19.70 22.62 -11.55
C TYR A 324 20.87 23.18 -10.71
N ALA A 325 21.14 22.61 -9.54
CA ALA A 325 22.29 23.01 -8.71
C ALA A 325 23.61 22.80 -9.47
N LYS A 326 23.78 21.66 -10.15
CA LYS A 326 24.97 21.40 -10.97
C LYS A 326 25.13 22.41 -12.10
N GLU A 327 24.06 22.75 -12.82
CA GLU A 327 24.05 23.74 -13.91
C GLU A 327 24.40 25.15 -13.38
N ASN A 328 24.18 25.44 -12.09
CA ASN A 328 24.60 26.66 -11.44
C ASN A 328 26.01 26.57 -10.80
N GLY A 329 26.78 25.52 -11.10
CA GLY A 329 28.19 25.40 -10.73
C GLY A 329 28.44 24.76 -9.36
N PHE A 330 27.43 24.18 -8.72
CA PHE A 330 27.62 23.49 -7.45
C PHE A 330 28.05 22.03 -7.67
N GLU A 331 28.98 21.58 -6.85
CA GLU A 331 29.51 20.22 -6.86
C GLU A 331 28.75 19.26 -5.91
N LYS A 332 27.96 19.83 -5.00
CA LYS A 332 27.24 19.08 -3.94
C LYS A 332 25.89 19.70 -3.69
N THR A 333 24.97 18.89 -3.11
CA THR A 333 23.72 19.34 -2.53
C THR A 333 23.51 18.71 -1.18
N TYR A 334 22.71 19.36 -0.33
CA TYR A 334 22.43 18.92 1.03
C TYR A 334 20.93 18.82 1.28
N ILE A 335 20.51 17.79 2.01
CA ILE A 335 19.10 17.59 2.42
C ILE A 335 19.07 17.33 3.93
N PRO A 336 18.26 18.11 4.70
CA PRO A 336 17.97 17.79 6.09
C PRO A 336 16.74 16.88 6.17
N SER A 337 16.75 15.89 7.07
CA SER A 337 15.58 15.04 7.28
C SER A 337 15.68 14.20 8.54
N GLU A 338 14.55 13.94 9.18
CA GLU A 338 14.43 12.91 10.22
C GLU A 338 14.43 11.49 9.66
N HIS A 339 14.11 11.29 8.38
CA HIS A 339 14.00 9.97 7.76
C HIS A 339 15.37 9.31 7.53
N ALA A 340 15.50 8.05 7.92
CA ALA A 340 16.64 7.21 7.61
C ALA A 340 16.30 6.23 6.47
N GLY A 341 17.24 6.01 5.54
CA GLY A 341 17.09 5.03 4.47
C GLY A 341 16.32 5.49 3.24
N LEU A 342 15.74 6.71 3.24
CA LEU A 342 15.03 7.26 2.09
C LEU A 342 15.98 7.94 1.11
N TYR A 343 16.74 8.89 1.57
CA TYR A 343 17.62 9.70 0.72
C TYR A 343 18.86 8.94 0.25
N GLU A 344 19.25 7.91 0.98
CA GLU A 344 20.29 7.00 0.55
C GLU A 344 19.89 6.26 -0.74
N LYS A 345 18.59 5.93 -0.92
CA LYS A 345 18.08 5.37 -2.18
C LYS A 345 18.18 6.33 -3.36
N TYR A 346 18.22 7.64 -3.08
CA TYR A 346 18.38 8.70 -4.09
C TYR A 346 19.85 9.11 -4.31
N GLY A 347 20.78 8.34 -3.71
CA GLY A 347 22.21 8.53 -3.90
C GLY A 347 22.84 9.57 -2.97
N TYR A 348 22.15 9.98 -1.93
CA TYR A 348 22.73 10.77 -0.85
C TYR A 348 23.42 9.85 0.16
N ARG A 349 24.40 10.39 0.88
CA ARG A 349 24.99 9.73 2.05
C ARG A 349 24.75 10.56 3.31
N TYR A 350 24.53 9.89 4.41
CA TYR A 350 24.48 10.53 5.72
C TYR A 350 25.82 11.23 6.02
N LEU A 351 25.76 12.48 6.51
CA LEU A 351 26.93 13.26 6.85
C LEU A 351 27.09 13.40 8.37
N LYS A 352 26.08 13.93 9.06
CA LYS A 352 26.05 14.15 10.51
C LYS A 352 24.64 14.45 11.01
N ASP A 353 24.44 14.40 12.32
CA ASP A 353 23.25 14.96 12.94
C ASP A 353 23.37 16.50 13.05
N ILE A 354 22.26 17.17 12.89
CA ILE A 354 22.13 18.63 12.98
C ILE A 354 20.95 19.02 13.88
N VAL A 355 20.95 20.24 14.37
CA VAL A 355 19.89 20.79 15.20
C VAL A 355 19.32 22.02 14.51
N ASN A 356 18.01 22.09 14.36
CA ASN A 356 17.32 23.22 13.78
C ASN A 356 17.09 24.35 14.79
N TYR A 357 16.63 25.51 14.32
CA TYR A 357 16.35 26.68 15.21
C TYR A 357 15.26 26.39 16.26
N GLY A 358 14.43 25.38 16.08
CA GLY A 358 13.44 24.90 17.04
C GLY A 358 13.96 23.83 18.02
N ASN A 359 15.27 23.56 18.05
CA ASN A 359 15.92 22.50 18.82
C ASN A 359 15.53 21.07 18.41
N GLY A 360 14.89 20.88 17.25
CA GLY A 360 14.64 19.56 16.66
C GLY A 360 15.94 18.98 16.11
N LYS A 361 16.10 17.66 16.23
CA LYS A 361 17.24 16.91 15.71
C LYS A 361 16.89 16.29 14.37
N ASP A 362 17.73 16.54 13.37
CA ASP A 362 17.61 15.99 12.04
C ASP A 362 18.93 15.40 11.57
N ARG A 363 18.88 14.62 10.52
CA ARG A 363 20.04 14.09 9.81
C ARG A 363 20.36 15.00 8.64
N LEU A 364 21.63 15.29 8.44
CA LEU A 364 22.12 15.98 7.25
C LEU A 364 22.63 14.95 6.26
N TYR A 365 22.12 15.01 5.05
CA TYR A 365 22.55 14.20 3.94
C TYR A 365 23.26 15.03 2.89
N VAL A 366 24.24 14.45 2.19
CA VAL A 366 25.00 15.12 1.12
C VAL A 366 25.07 14.23 -0.12
N LYS A 367 24.98 14.83 -1.29
CA LYS A 367 25.19 14.16 -2.59
C LYS A 367 26.21 14.94 -3.41
N GLU A 368 27.19 14.22 -3.94
CA GLU A 368 28.14 14.75 -4.94
C GLU A 368 27.45 14.78 -6.31
N LEU A 369 27.52 15.89 -7.00
CA LEU A 369 26.91 16.11 -8.32
C LEU A 369 27.93 15.79 -9.43
N LYS A 370 28.00 14.52 -9.82
CA LYS A 370 28.90 14.06 -10.87
C LYS A 370 28.47 14.50 -12.27
#